data_5f01e4eb738b809547027f1b57583b87
#
_entry.id   5f01e4eb738b809547027f1b57583b87
#
_cell.length_a   1.000
_cell.length_b   1.000
_cell.length_c   1.000
_cell.angle_alpha   90.00
_cell.angle_beta   90.00
_cell.angle_gamma   90.00
#
_symmetry.space_group_name_H-M   'P 1'
#
loop_
_entity.id
_entity.type
_entity.pdbx_description
1 polymer ?
#
loop_
_entity_poly.entity_id
_entity_poly.type
_entity_poly.pdbx_seq_one_letter_code
_entity_poly.pdbx_strand_id
1 'polypeptide(L)'
;VPRAGWMEINLPALSPGSSIMPGKINPTVPEMVIQIAHQVCGNDVAITMAVDEGELGLNVWDATFYKCLFENMQILGAEIPILREHCVEGITTNVARCKTEAQESISLSTVVAATFGYPEGVRVAHYCAEKGCDVKQAVIELKLMTPEQANVLVDPLLMAELEKMAPIVARFKKELGILI
;
A
#
# COMPACT_ATOMS: atom_id res chain seq x y z
N VAL A 1 -9.11 0.91 15.65
CA VAL A 1 -9.45 2.23 16.23
C VAL A 1 -9.32 3.28 15.15
N PRO A 2 -10.35 4.12 14.86
CA PRO A 2 -10.36 5.04 13.71
C PRO A 2 -9.19 6.03 13.63
N ARG A 3 -8.47 6.25 14.70
CA ARG A 3 -7.32 7.18 14.74
C ARG A 3 -5.97 6.49 14.95
N ALA A 4 -5.93 5.17 14.83
CA ALA A 4 -4.70 4.39 14.84
C ALA A 4 -4.38 3.92 13.42
N GLY A 5 -3.10 3.73 13.13
CA GLY A 5 -2.62 3.35 11.81
C GLY A 5 -2.40 4.54 10.87
N TRP A 6 -2.24 4.27 9.59
CA TRP A 6 -1.84 5.24 8.58
C TRP A 6 -2.92 6.25 8.24
N MET A 7 -4.19 5.87 8.37
CA MET A 7 -5.36 6.71 8.07
C MET A 7 -5.40 7.24 6.61
N GLU A 8 -4.85 6.50 5.67
CA GLU A 8 -4.83 6.88 4.25
C GLU A 8 -6.15 6.62 3.56
N ILE A 9 -6.87 5.56 4.01
CA ILE A 9 -8.19 5.20 3.50
C ILE A 9 -9.19 5.09 4.65
N ASN A 10 -10.46 5.29 4.33
CA ASN A 10 -11.58 5.04 5.24
C ASN A 10 -12.43 3.89 4.69
N LEU A 11 -12.70 2.91 5.54
CA LEU A 11 -13.64 1.83 5.25
C LEU A 11 -15.06 2.23 5.64
N PRO A 12 -16.09 1.68 4.98
CA PRO A 12 -17.49 1.88 5.39
C PRO A 12 -17.74 1.44 6.83
N ALA A 13 -18.46 2.26 7.57
CA ALA A 13 -18.90 1.92 8.92
C ALA A 13 -20.19 1.10 8.85
N LEU A 14 -20.12 -0.20 9.13
CA LEU A 14 -21.28 -1.10 9.06
C LEU A 14 -22.01 -1.23 10.40
N SER A 15 -21.26 -1.31 11.50
CA SER A 15 -21.83 -1.49 12.83
C SER A 15 -20.91 -0.94 13.92
N PRO A 16 -21.45 -0.62 15.11
CA PRO A 16 -20.63 -0.33 16.28
C PRO A 16 -19.67 -1.49 16.59
N GLY A 17 -18.40 -1.18 16.77
CA GLY A 17 -17.37 -2.18 17.06
C GLY A 17 -17.25 -2.57 18.54
N SER A 18 -18.05 -1.95 19.43
CA SER A 18 -18.02 -2.22 20.88
C SER A 18 -19.25 -1.65 21.56
N SER A 19 -19.77 -2.36 22.55
CA SER A 19 -20.82 -1.87 23.46
C SER A 19 -20.29 -0.93 24.56
N ILE A 20 -18.97 -0.92 24.78
CA ILE A 20 -18.33 -0.17 25.88
C ILE A 20 -17.62 1.09 25.35
N MET A 21 -17.11 1.05 24.12
CA MET A 21 -16.35 2.16 23.53
C MET A 21 -17.18 2.91 22.47
N PRO A 22 -17.80 4.04 22.82
CA PRO A 22 -18.56 4.82 21.87
C PRO A 22 -17.68 5.26 20.66
N GLY A 23 -18.21 5.15 19.46
CA GLY A 23 -17.52 5.54 18.23
C GLY A 23 -16.44 4.56 17.75
N LYS A 24 -16.27 3.40 18.40
CA LYS A 24 -15.41 2.33 17.87
C LYS A 24 -16.11 1.66 16.68
N ILE A 25 -15.40 1.58 15.57
CA ILE A 25 -15.82 0.87 14.34
C ILE A 25 -14.77 -0.19 14.06
N ASN A 26 -15.19 -1.43 13.82
CA ASN A 26 -14.32 -2.52 13.41
C ASN A 26 -14.45 -2.76 11.90
N PRO A 27 -13.39 -3.21 11.23
CA PRO A 27 -13.43 -3.63 9.82
C PRO A 27 -14.02 -5.05 9.70
N THR A 28 -15.30 -5.21 10.06
CA THR A 28 -15.95 -6.52 10.23
C THR A 28 -15.98 -7.36 8.94
N VAL A 29 -16.13 -6.72 7.77
CA VAL A 29 -16.10 -7.44 6.49
C VAL A 29 -14.70 -7.97 6.16
N PRO A 30 -13.61 -7.17 6.22
CA PRO A 30 -12.25 -7.70 6.13
C PRO A 30 -11.92 -8.79 7.17
N GLU A 31 -12.42 -8.66 8.40
CA GLU A 31 -12.25 -9.69 9.44
C GLU A 31 -12.95 -11.00 9.08
N MET A 32 -14.15 -10.93 8.49
CA MET A 32 -14.88 -12.09 7.96
C MET A 32 -14.09 -12.77 6.83
N VAL A 33 -13.55 -12.00 5.88
CA VAL A 33 -12.73 -12.51 4.77
C VAL A 33 -11.55 -13.33 5.29
N ILE A 34 -10.84 -12.82 6.30
CA ILE A 34 -9.70 -13.51 6.91
C ILE A 34 -10.16 -14.85 7.53
N GLN A 35 -11.30 -14.88 8.22
CA GLN A 35 -11.83 -16.10 8.82
C GLN A 35 -12.22 -17.14 7.76
N ILE A 36 -12.84 -16.71 6.67
CA ILE A 36 -13.16 -17.56 5.53
C ILE A 36 -11.88 -18.10 4.87
N ALA A 37 -10.86 -17.26 4.70
CA ALA A 37 -9.57 -17.71 4.21
C ALA A 37 -8.93 -18.80 5.09
N HIS A 38 -9.03 -18.68 6.42
CA HIS A 38 -8.57 -19.72 7.34
C HIS A 38 -9.34 -21.04 7.12
N GLN A 39 -10.66 -20.99 6.91
CA GLN A 39 -11.45 -22.18 6.61
C GLN A 39 -11.04 -22.83 5.29
N VAL A 40 -10.82 -22.03 4.24
CA VAL A 40 -10.35 -22.52 2.93
C VAL A 40 -8.99 -23.22 3.05
N CYS A 41 -8.04 -22.61 3.79
CA CYS A 41 -6.74 -23.22 4.06
C CYS A 41 -6.88 -24.54 4.84
N GLY A 42 -7.78 -24.60 5.82
CA GLY A 42 -8.07 -25.82 6.56
C GLY A 42 -8.62 -26.95 5.67
N ASN A 43 -9.52 -26.61 4.75
CA ASN A 43 -10.06 -27.53 3.77
C ASN A 43 -8.99 -28.02 2.77
N ASP A 44 -8.03 -27.15 2.39
CA ASP A 44 -6.90 -27.52 1.53
C ASP A 44 -5.98 -28.58 2.20
N VAL A 45 -5.73 -28.41 3.50
CA VAL A 45 -5.00 -29.41 4.29
C VAL A 45 -5.73 -30.76 4.27
N ALA A 46 -7.06 -30.76 4.45
CA ALA A 46 -7.85 -32.01 4.41
C ALA A 46 -7.79 -32.68 3.02
N ILE A 47 -7.83 -31.88 1.94
CA ILE A 47 -7.66 -32.38 0.56
C ILE A 47 -6.25 -32.98 0.40
N THR A 48 -5.22 -32.29 0.85
CA THR A 48 -3.81 -32.74 0.77
C THR A 48 -3.63 -34.10 1.46
N MET A 49 -4.19 -34.27 2.67
CA MET A 49 -4.13 -35.54 3.39
C MET A 49 -4.85 -36.67 2.62
N ALA A 50 -6.03 -36.37 2.05
CA ALA A 50 -6.77 -37.33 1.27
C ALA A 50 -6.06 -37.71 -0.05
N VAL A 51 -5.30 -36.78 -0.65
CA VAL A 51 -4.46 -37.05 -1.83
C VAL A 51 -3.29 -38.01 -1.48
N ASP A 52 -2.68 -37.81 -0.32
CA ASP A 52 -1.53 -38.60 0.15
C ASP A 52 -1.89 -40.10 0.39
N GLU A 53 -3.16 -40.37 0.70
CA GLU A 53 -3.71 -41.72 0.89
C GLU A 53 -4.05 -42.44 -0.44
N GLY A 54 -3.79 -41.84 -1.60
CA GLY A 54 -4.09 -42.40 -2.91
C GLY A 54 -3.08 -43.51 -3.29
N GLU A 55 -3.55 -44.53 -4.02
CA GLU A 55 -2.74 -45.66 -4.47
C GLU A 55 -2.74 -45.83 -6.00
N LEU A 56 -1.57 -45.70 -6.64
CA LEU A 56 -1.36 -45.96 -8.08
C LEU A 56 -2.42 -45.34 -9.03
N GLY A 57 -2.83 -44.10 -8.75
CA GLY A 57 -3.84 -43.40 -9.55
C GLY A 57 -5.31 -43.69 -9.15
N LEU A 58 -5.52 -44.52 -8.12
CA LEU A 58 -6.81 -44.70 -7.47
C LEU A 58 -6.84 -43.94 -6.14
N ASN A 59 -7.88 -43.15 -5.94
CA ASN A 59 -8.13 -42.49 -4.67
C ASN A 59 -9.59 -42.68 -4.25
N VAL A 60 -9.80 -43.35 -3.13
CA VAL A 60 -11.14 -43.62 -2.58
C VAL A 60 -11.62 -42.57 -1.59
N TRP A 61 -10.85 -41.52 -1.36
CA TRP A 61 -11.14 -40.44 -0.43
C TRP A 61 -11.84 -39.24 -1.11
N ASP A 62 -12.48 -39.49 -2.24
CA ASP A 62 -13.15 -38.50 -3.07
C ASP A 62 -14.24 -37.71 -2.32
N ALA A 63 -14.91 -38.33 -1.35
CA ALA A 63 -15.88 -37.66 -0.51
C ALA A 63 -15.28 -36.44 0.24
N THR A 64 -14.00 -36.52 0.65
CA THR A 64 -13.28 -35.39 1.27
C THR A 64 -13.04 -34.28 0.27
N PHE A 65 -12.65 -34.60 -0.98
CA PHE A 65 -12.48 -33.62 -2.03
C PHE A 65 -13.77 -32.87 -2.33
N TYR A 66 -14.87 -33.60 -2.58
CA TYR A 66 -16.15 -33.00 -2.89
C TYR A 66 -16.64 -32.09 -1.76
N LYS A 67 -16.60 -32.58 -0.52
CA LYS A 67 -17.00 -31.79 0.65
C LYS A 67 -16.20 -30.51 0.74
N CYS A 68 -14.88 -30.57 0.75
CA CYS A 68 -14.01 -29.42 0.96
C CYS A 68 -14.06 -28.44 -0.23
N LEU A 69 -14.07 -28.97 -1.46
CA LEU A 69 -14.12 -28.13 -2.67
C LEU A 69 -15.45 -27.38 -2.80
N PHE A 70 -16.59 -28.09 -2.65
CA PHE A 70 -17.89 -27.44 -2.76
C PHE A 70 -18.15 -26.46 -1.61
N GLU A 71 -17.69 -26.76 -0.40
CA GLU A 71 -17.75 -25.82 0.72
C GLU A 71 -16.95 -24.56 0.42
N ASN A 72 -15.70 -24.69 -0.06
CA ASN A 72 -14.89 -23.55 -0.45
C ASN A 72 -15.56 -22.70 -1.54
N MET A 73 -16.11 -23.34 -2.57
CA MET A 73 -16.81 -22.63 -3.65
C MET A 73 -18.04 -21.87 -3.12
N GLN A 74 -18.80 -22.48 -2.22
CA GLN A 74 -19.98 -21.87 -1.64
C GLN A 74 -19.66 -20.67 -0.75
N ILE A 75 -18.69 -20.82 0.18
CA ILE A 75 -18.35 -19.73 1.11
C ILE A 75 -17.68 -18.58 0.39
N LEU A 76 -16.74 -18.85 -0.54
CA LEU A 76 -16.10 -17.80 -1.35
C LEU A 76 -17.09 -17.11 -2.28
N GLY A 77 -17.99 -17.87 -2.91
CA GLY A 77 -19.03 -17.31 -3.78
C GLY A 77 -19.99 -16.38 -3.05
N ALA A 78 -20.27 -16.65 -1.77
CA ALA A 78 -21.10 -15.79 -0.94
C ALA A 78 -20.34 -14.56 -0.41
N GLU A 79 -19.06 -14.73 -0.07
CA GLU A 79 -18.23 -13.70 0.54
C GLU A 79 -17.82 -12.58 -0.43
N ILE A 80 -17.43 -12.94 -1.67
CA ILE A 80 -16.92 -11.97 -2.65
C ILE A 80 -17.90 -10.82 -2.93
N PRO A 81 -19.20 -11.07 -3.17
CA PRO A 81 -20.19 -9.99 -3.29
C PRO A 81 -20.29 -9.13 -2.03
N ILE A 82 -20.27 -9.73 -0.83
CA ILE A 82 -20.35 -9.00 0.43
C ILE A 82 -19.11 -8.10 0.61
N LEU A 83 -17.93 -8.61 0.32
CA LEU A 83 -16.69 -7.81 0.35
C LEU A 83 -16.77 -6.62 -0.61
N ARG A 84 -17.23 -6.87 -1.84
CA ARG A 84 -17.37 -5.83 -2.85
C ARG A 84 -18.36 -4.74 -2.39
N GLU A 85 -19.58 -5.13 -2.06
CA GLU A 85 -20.69 -4.19 -1.83
C GLU A 85 -20.58 -3.45 -0.49
N HIS A 86 -20.12 -4.15 0.56
CA HIS A 86 -20.09 -3.61 1.92
C HIS A 86 -18.70 -3.13 2.38
N CYS A 87 -17.67 -3.31 1.56
CA CYS A 87 -16.34 -2.82 1.87
C CYS A 87 -15.75 -2.03 0.70
N VAL A 88 -15.44 -2.70 -0.44
CA VAL A 88 -14.61 -2.13 -1.50
C VAL A 88 -15.28 -0.91 -2.15
N GLU A 89 -16.55 -0.99 -2.52
CA GLU A 89 -17.30 0.10 -3.18
C GLU A 89 -17.47 1.34 -2.29
N GLY A 90 -17.36 1.18 -0.99
CA GLY A 90 -17.48 2.27 -0.02
C GLY A 90 -16.15 2.83 0.50
N ILE A 91 -15.01 2.37 -0.01
CA ILE A 91 -13.70 2.91 0.38
C ILE A 91 -13.56 4.35 -0.09
N THR A 92 -13.17 5.24 0.82
CA THR A 92 -12.82 6.62 0.48
C THR A 92 -11.39 6.93 0.86
N THR A 93 -10.76 7.82 0.11
CA THR A 93 -9.38 8.27 0.36
C THR A 93 -9.36 9.45 1.32
N ASN A 94 -8.48 9.40 2.32
CA ASN A 94 -8.15 10.58 3.12
C ASN A 94 -7.09 11.41 2.37
N VAL A 95 -7.55 12.22 1.42
CA VAL A 95 -6.69 12.98 0.51
C VAL A 95 -5.69 13.87 1.25
N ALA A 96 -6.11 14.53 2.32
CA ALA A 96 -5.23 15.40 3.10
C ALA A 96 -4.08 14.60 3.73
N ARG A 97 -4.38 13.44 4.31
CA ARG A 97 -3.38 12.56 4.92
C ARG A 97 -2.41 12.01 3.88
N CYS A 98 -2.92 11.46 2.80
CA CYS A 98 -2.09 10.92 1.71
C CYS A 98 -1.16 12.00 1.13
N LYS A 99 -1.65 13.24 0.97
CA LYS A 99 -0.84 14.35 0.48
C LYS A 99 0.29 14.69 1.45
N THR A 100 0.00 14.79 2.74
CA THR A 100 1.02 15.06 3.77
C THR A 100 2.09 13.97 3.79
N GLU A 101 1.70 12.70 3.87
CA GLU A 101 2.62 11.56 3.88
C GLU A 101 3.51 11.52 2.62
N ALA A 102 2.92 11.78 1.45
CA ALA A 102 3.68 11.83 0.21
C ALA A 102 4.70 12.99 0.19
N GLN A 103 4.33 14.16 0.71
CA GLN A 103 5.21 15.34 0.75
C GLN A 103 6.33 15.21 1.78
N GLU A 104 6.07 14.56 2.92
CA GLU A 104 7.04 14.32 3.99
C GLU A 104 7.94 13.11 3.73
N SER A 105 7.66 12.32 2.68
CA SER A 105 8.42 11.11 2.39
C SER A 105 9.87 11.40 2.03
N ILE A 106 10.80 10.80 2.75
CA ILE A 106 12.25 10.83 2.43
C ILE A 106 12.53 10.19 1.06
N SER A 107 11.64 9.34 0.55
CA SER A 107 11.76 8.75 -0.79
C SER A 107 11.84 9.79 -1.91
N LEU A 108 11.38 11.03 -1.68
CA LEU A 108 11.54 12.15 -2.60
C LEU A 108 13.02 12.52 -2.84
N SER A 109 13.96 12.12 -1.95
CA SER A 109 15.40 12.27 -2.17
C SER A 109 15.91 11.49 -3.40
N THR A 110 15.14 10.52 -3.88
CA THR A 110 15.46 9.76 -5.10
C THR A 110 15.54 10.67 -6.34
N VAL A 111 14.69 11.69 -6.44
CA VAL A 111 14.76 12.64 -7.57
C VAL A 111 16.00 13.55 -7.45
N VAL A 112 16.42 13.86 -6.22
CA VAL A 112 17.68 14.58 -5.98
C VAL A 112 18.86 13.71 -6.43
N ALA A 113 18.87 12.43 -6.05
CA ALA A 113 19.89 11.47 -6.50
C ALA A 113 19.90 11.33 -8.03
N ALA A 114 18.73 11.28 -8.67
CA ALA A 114 18.61 11.22 -10.12
C ALA A 114 19.16 12.48 -10.82
N THR A 115 19.09 13.65 -10.17
CA THR A 115 19.51 14.94 -10.73
C THR A 115 20.97 15.24 -10.42
N PHE A 116 21.40 15.13 -9.17
CA PHE A 116 22.71 15.56 -8.66
C PHE A 116 23.68 14.40 -8.38
N GLY A 117 23.23 13.16 -8.54
CA GLY A 117 23.96 11.95 -8.19
C GLY A 117 23.60 11.38 -6.82
N TYR A 118 23.85 10.09 -6.65
CA TYR A 118 23.49 9.33 -5.44
C TYR A 118 24.03 9.93 -4.13
N PRO A 119 25.31 10.41 -4.06
CA PRO A 119 25.83 11.01 -2.82
C PRO A 119 25.03 12.22 -2.34
N GLU A 120 24.53 13.06 -3.27
CA GLU A 120 23.71 14.22 -2.92
C GLU A 120 22.33 13.81 -2.42
N GLY A 121 21.72 12.77 -3.02
CA GLY A 121 20.48 12.19 -2.52
C GLY A 121 20.62 11.67 -1.09
N VAL A 122 21.72 10.98 -0.79
CA VAL A 122 22.05 10.51 0.57
C VAL A 122 22.24 11.69 1.54
N ARG A 123 22.98 12.72 1.13
CA ARG A 123 23.22 13.92 1.94
C ARG A 123 21.90 14.61 2.32
N VAL A 124 20.98 14.75 1.35
CA VAL A 124 19.65 15.33 1.58
C VAL A 124 18.83 14.46 2.53
N ALA A 125 18.80 13.15 2.33
CA ALA A 125 18.06 12.24 3.20
C ALA A 125 18.55 12.29 4.66
N HIS A 126 19.87 12.32 4.89
CA HIS A 126 20.45 12.49 6.21
C HIS A 126 20.09 13.85 6.83
N TYR A 127 20.13 14.91 6.03
CA TYR A 127 19.75 16.25 6.50
C TYR A 127 18.29 16.30 6.96
N CYS A 128 17.38 15.68 6.19
CA CYS A 128 15.98 15.57 6.58
C CYS A 128 15.83 14.83 7.93
N ALA A 129 16.52 13.71 8.09
CA ALA A 129 16.45 12.92 9.32
C ALA A 129 17.00 13.68 10.55
N GLU A 130 18.08 14.45 10.39
CA GLU A 130 18.69 15.23 11.48
C GLU A 130 17.88 16.48 11.85
N LYS A 131 17.30 17.15 10.85
CA LYS A 131 16.58 18.42 11.05
C LYS A 131 15.08 18.26 11.22
N GLY A 132 14.52 17.08 10.92
CA GLY A 132 13.08 16.86 10.93
C GLY A 132 12.33 17.67 9.88
N CYS A 133 12.95 17.93 8.72
CA CYS A 133 12.37 18.68 7.61
C CYS A 133 12.10 17.78 6.41
N ASP A 134 11.27 18.24 5.48
CA ASP A 134 11.00 17.55 4.24
C ASP A 134 12.13 17.73 3.21
N VAL A 135 12.11 16.93 2.14
CA VAL A 135 13.14 16.95 1.09
C VAL A 135 13.16 18.30 0.35
N LYS A 136 11.99 18.91 0.17
CA LYS A 136 11.88 20.21 -0.51
C LYS A 136 12.58 21.32 0.28
N GLN A 137 12.37 21.36 1.59
CA GLN A 137 13.05 22.31 2.47
C GLN A 137 14.55 22.03 2.51
N ALA A 138 14.94 20.76 2.62
CA ALA A 138 16.35 20.36 2.68
C ALA A 138 17.15 20.79 1.44
N VAL A 139 16.61 20.61 0.22
CA VAL A 139 17.34 21.01 -1.01
C VAL A 139 17.49 22.52 -1.14
N ILE A 140 16.57 23.31 -0.57
CA ILE A 140 16.66 24.77 -0.52
C ILE A 140 17.71 25.20 0.50
N GLU A 141 17.68 24.67 1.73
CA GLU A 141 18.63 24.99 2.80
C GLU A 141 20.06 24.59 2.46
N LEU A 142 20.23 23.45 1.78
CA LEU A 142 21.50 22.98 1.24
C LEU A 142 21.97 23.71 -0.03
N LYS A 143 21.17 24.70 -0.50
CA LYS A 143 21.45 25.51 -1.70
C LYS A 143 21.64 24.69 -2.97
N LEU A 144 21.00 23.54 -3.08
CA LEU A 144 20.99 22.70 -4.28
C LEU A 144 20.02 23.24 -5.33
N MET A 145 18.90 23.85 -4.89
CA MET A 145 17.83 24.37 -5.74
C MET A 145 17.27 25.66 -5.20
N THR A 146 16.71 26.48 -6.08
CA THR A 146 15.83 27.57 -5.67
C THR A 146 14.46 27.04 -5.22
N PRO A 147 13.67 27.80 -4.47
CA PRO A 147 12.31 27.40 -4.08
C PRO A 147 11.43 27.02 -5.29
N GLU A 148 11.55 27.75 -6.40
CA GLU A 148 10.80 27.50 -7.62
C GLU A 148 11.23 26.16 -8.25
N GLN A 149 12.51 25.89 -8.30
CA GLN A 149 13.07 24.64 -8.82
C GLN A 149 12.64 23.43 -7.94
N ALA A 150 12.73 23.58 -6.61
CA ALA A 150 12.32 22.56 -5.67
C ALA A 150 10.82 22.24 -5.79
N ASN A 151 9.97 23.25 -6.00
CA ASN A 151 8.54 23.04 -6.21
C ASN A 151 8.21 22.22 -7.46
N VAL A 152 9.02 22.32 -8.48
CA VAL A 152 8.82 21.56 -9.74
C VAL A 152 9.43 20.18 -9.66
N LEU A 153 10.66 20.06 -9.13
CA LEU A 153 11.39 18.80 -9.16
C LEU A 153 10.96 17.84 -8.04
N VAL A 154 10.72 18.37 -6.84
CA VAL A 154 10.35 17.58 -5.66
C VAL A 154 8.82 17.53 -5.55
N ASP A 155 8.17 16.98 -6.55
CA ASP A 155 6.72 16.78 -6.58
C ASP A 155 6.40 15.27 -6.56
N PRO A 156 5.74 14.76 -5.48
CA PRO A 156 5.41 13.35 -5.37
C PRO A 156 4.50 12.82 -6.48
N LEU A 157 3.59 13.65 -7.01
CA LEU A 157 2.73 13.25 -8.12
C LEU A 157 3.53 13.10 -9.41
N LEU A 158 4.48 14.00 -9.66
CA LEU A 158 5.34 13.92 -10.82
C LEU A 158 6.27 12.71 -10.74
N MET A 159 6.78 12.36 -9.55
CA MET A 159 7.60 11.17 -9.36
C MET A 159 6.86 9.85 -9.65
N ALA A 160 5.55 9.81 -9.51
CA ALA A 160 4.73 8.66 -9.89
C ALA A 160 4.60 8.48 -11.41
N GLU A 161 4.96 9.50 -12.20
CA GLU A 161 4.83 9.50 -13.65
C GLU A 161 6.20 9.63 -14.33
N LEU A 162 6.92 8.51 -14.43
CA LEU A 162 8.31 8.47 -14.92
C LEU A 162 8.49 9.15 -16.29
N GLU A 163 7.54 8.98 -17.20
CA GLU A 163 7.58 9.58 -18.53
C GLU A 163 7.55 11.13 -18.49
N LYS A 164 6.88 11.70 -17.50
CA LYS A 164 6.86 13.15 -17.29
C LYS A 164 8.06 13.64 -16.49
N MET A 165 8.53 12.84 -15.54
CA MET A 165 9.66 13.18 -14.67
C MET A 165 11.01 13.18 -15.43
N ALA A 166 11.27 12.19 -16.27
CA ALA A 166 12.55 12.04 -16.95
C ALA A 166 12.97 13.28 -17.78
N PRO A 167 12.11 13.89 -18.61
CA PRO A 167 12.47 15.11 -19.33
C PRO A 167 12.73 16.30 -18.42
N ILE A 168 12.05 16.38 -17.27
CA ILE A 168 12.26 17.46 -16.29
C ILE A 168 13.63 17.30 -15.64
N VAL A 169 13.99 16.12 -15.19
CA VAL A 169 15.32 15.82 -14.64
C VAL A 169 16.42 16.15 -15.65
N ALA A 170 16.24 15.75 -16.92
CA ALA A 170 17.21 16.04 -17.98
C ALA A 170 17.36 17.55 -18.21
N ARG A 171 16.27 18.31 -18.20
CA ARG A 171 16.29 19.77 -18.31
C ARG A 171 17.06 20.40 -17.15
N PHE A 172 16.76 20.00 -15.90
CA PHE A 172 17.45 20.53 -14.72
C PHE A 172 18.94 20.23 -14.72
N LYS A 173 19.36 19.02 -15.13
CA LYS A 173 20.78 18.69 -15.29
C LYS A 173 21.46 19.66 -16.24
N LYS A 174 20.83 19.98 -17.37
CA LYS A 174 21.36 20.90 -18.36
C LYS A 174 21.44 22.34 -17.83
N GLU A 175 20.38 22.83 -17.18
CA GLU A 175 20.31 24.19 -16.60
C GLU A 175 21.35 24.38 -15.47
N LEU A 176 21.62 23.35 -14.68
CA LEU A 176 22.56 23.37 -13.57
C LEU A 176 24.01 23.02 -13.99
N GLY A 177 24.26 22.74 -15.26
CA GLY A 177 25.58 22.39 -15.76
C GLY A 177 26.12 21.06 -15.24
N ILE A 178 25.23 20.16 -14.81
CA ILE A 178 25.58 18.82 -14.33
C ILE A 178 25.78 17.94 -15.57
N LEU A 179 27.05 17.63 -15.85
CA LEU A 179 27.42 16.75 -16.98
C LEU A 179 26.81 15.35 -16.79
N ILE A 180 26.22 14.84 -17.87
CA ILE A 180 25.67 13.48 -18.00
C ILE A 180 26.82 12.49 -18.14
#